data_f7c85d2e839962f91615447740b3c7bb
#
_entry.id   f7c85d2e839962f91615447740b3c7bb
#
_cell.length_a   1.000
_cell.length_b   1.000
_cell.length_c   1.000
_cell.angle_alpha   90.00
_cell.angle_beta   90.00
_cell.angle_gamma   90.00
#
_symmetry.space_group_name_H-M   'P 1'
#
loop_
_entity.id
_entity.type
_entity.pdbx_description
1 polymer ?
#
loop_
_entity_poly.entity_id
_entity_poly.type
_entity_poly.pdbx_seq_one_letter_code
_entity_poly.pdbx_strand_id
1 'polypeptide(L)'
;SMAHAAMLGKQGIIAKEESDKIIEGLKGILADIEAGKIHFSQDYEDIHMNVEQILTERIGDAGKRLHTARSRNDQVALDMRLYVKKEIVAIKKEIIDFMEALCESAKNNLETVMPGYTHLQRAQPVTFGHYMMAYANMMRRDVIRLENCLEGMDDMPLGSGALASTTYPIDRCLLYTLRAHETVLD
;
A
#
# COMPACT_ATOMS: atom_id res chain seq x y z
N SER A 1 -6.27 -5.22 -9.48
CA SER A 1 -7.02 -5.52 -10.72
C SER A 1 -7.10 -7.01 -11.02
N MET A 2 -6.04 -7.81 -10.81
CA MET A 2 -6.07 -9.28 -11.04
C MET A 2 -7.08 -9.99 -10.13
N ALA A 3 -7.10 -9.68 -8.82
CA ALA A 3 -8.08 -10.21 -7.88
C ALA A 3 -9.53 -9.86 -8.27
N HIS A 4 -9.76 -8.65 -8.79
CA HIS A 4 -11.07 -8.25 -9.29
C HIS A 4 -11.51 -9.08 -10.50
N ALA A 5 -10.64 -9.28 -11.49
CA ALA A 5 -10.91 -10.12 -12.64
C ALA A 5 -11.21 -11.58 -12.23
N ALA A 6 -10.43 -12.13 -11.29
CA ALA A 6 -10.67 -13.47 -10.75
C ALA A 6 -12.04 -13.60 -10.08
N MET A 7 -12.45 -12.60 -9.30
CA MET A 7 -13.77 -12.55 -8.67
C MET A 7 -14.88 -12.48 -9.73
N LEU A 8 -14.76 -11.63 -10.75
CA LEU A 8 -15.74 -11.52 -11.83
C LEU A 8 -15.96 -12.86 -12.55
N GLY A 9 -14.89 -13.58 -12.86
CA GLY A 9 -14.95 -14.90 -13.48
C GLY A 9 -15.56 -15.95 -12.54
N LYS A 10 -15.19 -15.97 -11.26
CA LYS A 10 -15.72 -16.91 -10.26
C LYS A 10 -17.22 -16.70 -10.00
N GLN A 11 -17.69 -15.46 -10.02
CA GLN A 11 -19.11 -15.12 -9.86
C GLN A 11 -19.92 -15.27 -11.17
N GLY A 12 -19.29 -15.63 -12.27
CA GLY A 12 -19.98 -15.76 -13.58
C GLY A 12 -20.47 -14.43 -14.15
N ILE A 13 -19.93 -13.30 -13.68
CA ILE A 13 -20.24 -11.96 -14.21
C ILE A 13 -19.62 -11.78 -15.59
N ILE A 14 -18.44 -12.36 -15.79
CA ILE A 14 -17.76 -12.53 -17.08
C ILE A 14 -17.43 -14.00 -17.30
N ALA A 15 -17.18 -14.40 -18.54
CA ALA A 15 -16.76 -15.76 -18.82
C ALA A 15 -15.40 -16.07 -18.18
N LYS A 16 -15.21 -17.32 -17.72
CA LYS A 16 -13.98 -17.72 -17.07
C LYS A 16 -12.77 -17.52 -17.99
N GLU A 17 -12.91 -17.85 -19.25
CA GLU A 17 -11.86 -17.71 -20.27
C GLU A 17 -11.45 -16.23 -20.47
N GLU A 18 -12.41 -15.31 -20.34
CA GLU A 18 -12.12 -13.86 -20.37
C GLU A 18 -11.41 -13.39 -19.11
N SER A 19 -11.82 -13.88 -17.93
CA SER A 19 -11.13 -13.61 -16.68
C SER A 19 -9.66 -14.08 -16.72
N ASP A 20 -9.42 -15.30 -17.19
CA ASP A 20 -8.08 -15.86 -17.30
C ASP A 20 -7.20 -15.06 -18.28
N LYS A 21 -7.76 -14.64 -19.44
CA LYS A 21 -7.06 -13.75 -20.39
C LYS A 21 -6.73 -12.38 -19.80
N ILE A 22 -7.65 -11.79 -19.05
CA ILE A 22 -7.43 -10.50 -18.37
C ILE A 22 -6.30 -10.63 -17.37
N ILE A 23 -6.31 -11.66 -16.52
CA ILE A 23 -5.27 -11.88 -15.50
C ILE A 23 -3.89 -12.06 -16.17
N GLU A 24 -3.81 -12.87 -17.21
CA GLU A 24 -2.54 -13.08 -17.92
C GLU A 24 -2.05 -11.81 -18.63
N GLY A 25 -2.97 -11.05 -19.24
CA GLY A 25 -2.64 -9.75 -19.83
C GLY A 25 -2.12 -8.75 -18.81
N LEU A 26 -2.73 -8.70 -17.62
CA LEU A 26 -2.29 -7.81 -16.51
C LEU A 26 -0.92 -8.21 -15.97
N LYS A 27 -0.62 -9.52 -15.85
CA LYS A 27 0.73 -9.99 -15.46
C LYS A 27 1.79 -9.54 -16.47
N GLY A 28 1.50 -9.66 -17.76
CA GLY A 28 2.40 -9.20 -18.81
C GLY A 28 2.61 -7.68 -18.77
N ILE A 29 1.55 -6.91 -18.49
CA ILE A 29 1.65 -5.45 -18.33
C ILE A 29 2.52 -5.10 -17.11
N LEU A 30 2.34 -5.76 -15.98
CA LEU A 30 3.14 -5.54 -14.78
C LEU A 30 4.62 -5.80 -15.05
N ALA A 31 4.96 -6.93 -15.66
CA ALA A 31 6.34 -7.26 -16.02
C ALA A 31 6.97 -6.21 -16.97
N ASP A 32 6.19 -5.67 -17.91
CA ASP A 32 6.67 -4.64 -18.82
C ASP A 32 6.81 -3.26 -18.14
N ILE A 33 5.97 -2.95 -17.12
CA ILE A 33 6.15 -1.75 -16.28
C ILE A 33 7.44 -1.86 -15.48
N GLU A 34 7.68 -2.98 -14.82
CA GLU A 34 8.89 -3.23 -14.02
C GLU A 34 10.17 -3.21 -14.88
N ALA A 35 10.06 -3.68 -16.14
CA ALA A 35 11.15 -3.59 -17.11
C ALA A 35 11.32 -2.22 -17.77
N GLY A 36 10.51 -1.22 -17.41
CA GLY A 36 10.58 0.14 -17.98
C GLY A 36 10.18 0.23 -19.45
N LYS A 37 9.43 -0.75 -19.98
CA LYS A 37 9.04 -0.81 -21.39
C LYS A 37 7.75 -0.07 -21.71
N ILE A 38 6.95 0.26 -20.69
CA ILE A 38 5.67 0.95 -20.87
C ILE A 38 5.85 2.44 -20.62
N HIS A 39 5.37 3.24 -21.55
CA HIS A 39 5.23 4.68 -21.41
C HIS A 39 3.76 5.02 -21.25
N PHE A 40 3.40 5.64 -20.14
CA PHE A 40 2.04 6.11 -19.91
C PHE A 40 1.77 7.40 -20.67
N SER A 41 0.67 7.44 -21.43
CA SER A 41 0.23 8.63 -22.12
C SER A 41 -0.50 9.59 -21.17
N GLN A 42 -0.27 10.90 -21.36
CA GLN A 42 -1.02 11.95 -20.70
C GLN A 42 -2.39 12.23 -21.36
N ASP A 43 -2.68 11.59 -22.50
CA ASP A 43 -3.98 11.71 -23.16
C ASP A 43 -5.08 10.95 -22.40
N TYR A 44 -4.69 10.05 -21.49
CA TYR A 44 -5.61 9.34 -20.61
C TYR A 44 -5.68 9.97 -19.23
N GLU A 45 -6.87 9.93 -18.62
CA GLU A 45 -7.15 10.59 -17.35
C GLU A 45 -6.21 10.16 -16.21
N ASP A 46 -5.89 8.85 -16.15
CA ASP A 46 -5.09 8.29 -15.08
C ASP A 46 -4.29 7.03 -15.52
N ILE A 47 -3.49 6.49 -14.60
CA ILE A 47 -2.72 5.27 -14.83
C ILE A 47 -3.63 4.05 -15.06
N HIS A 48 -4.79 3.99 -14.44
CA HIS A 48 -5.71 2.86 -14.58
C HIS A 48 -6.31 2.83 -15.98
N MET A 49 -6.65 4.00 -16.54
CA MET A 49 -7.11 4.11 -17.93
C MET A 49 -6.01 3.71 -18.92
N ASN A 50 -4.77 4.09 -18.66
CA ASN A 50 -3.61 3.63 -19.45
C ASN A 50 -3.51 2.10 -19.42
N VAL A 51 -3.57 1.47 -18.25
CA VAL A 51 -3.51 0.01 -18.10
C VAL A 51 -4.69 -0.67 -18.80
N GLU A 52 -5.91 -0.15 -18.67
CA GLU A 52 -7.10 -0.67 -19.33
C GLU A 52 -7.01 -0.59 -20.86
N GLN A 53 -6.44 0.50 -21.38
CA GLN A 53 -6.21 0.67 -22.82
C GLN A 53 -5.16 -0.32 -23.34
N ILE A 54 -3.99 -0.39 -22.70
CA ILE A 54 -2.92 -1.33 -23.06
C ILE A 54 -3.44 -2.78 -23.01
N LEU A 55 -4.21 -3.11 -21.98
CA LEU A 55 -4.82 -4.42 -21.85
C LEU A 55 -5.76 -4.71 -23.04
N THR A 56 -6.62 -3.75 -23.38
CA THR A 56 -7.56 -3.90 -24.52
C THR A 56 -6.83 -4.06 -25.85
N GLU A 57 -5.74 -3.35 -26.06
CA GLU A 57 -4.89 -3.51 -27.25
C GLU A 57 -4.26 -4.91 -27.34
N ARG A 58 -3.89 -5.51 -26.20
CA ARG A 58 -3.25 -6.82 -26.14
C ARG A 58 -4.23 -7.99 -26.30
N ILE A 59 -5.40 -7.90 -25.66
CA ILE A 59 -6.33 -9.04 -25.57
C ILE A 59 -7.70 -8.79 -26.23
N GLY A 60 -7.89 -7.62 -26.85
CA GLY A 60 -9.13 -7.25 -27.54
C GLY A 60 -10.27 -6.92 -26.58
N ASP A 61 -11.51 -7.18 -27.00
CA ASP A 61 -12.73 -6.80 -26.28
C ASP A 61 -12.84 -7.39 -24.87
N ALA A 62 -12.16 -8.49 -24.55
CA ALA A 62 -12.10 -9.04 -23.21
C ALA A 62 -11.50 -8.03 -22.22
N GLY A 63 -10.53 -7.19 -22.64
CA GLY A 63 -9.91 -6.17 -21.80
C GLY A 63 -10.88 -5.13 -21.29
N LYS A 64 -11.87 -4.76 -22.09
CA LYS A 64 -12.91 -3.79 -21.72
C LYS A 64 -13.79 -4.25 -20.53
N ARG A 65 -13.86 -5.58 -20.30
CA ARG A 65 -14.65 -6.16 -19.21
C ARG A 65 -13.98 -6.03 -17.84
N LEU A 66 -12.71 -5.65 -17.76
CA LEU A 66 -12.00 -5.44 -16.51
C LEU A 66 -12.68 -4.40 -15.60
N HIS A 67 -13.33 -3.38 -16.20
CA HIS A 67 -14.00 -2.32 -15.44
C HIS A 67 -15.40 -2.71 -14.92
N THR A 68 -15.90 -3.88 -15.25
CA THR A 68 -17.25 -4.35 -14.86
C THR A 68 -17.42 -4.35 -13.34
N ALA A 69 -18.55 -3.88 -12.85
CA ALA A 69 -18.96 -3.90 -11.44
C ALA A 69 -18.06 -3.10 -10.48
N ARG A 70 -17.28 -2.16 -10.95
CA ARG A 70 -16.50 -1.21 -10.11
C ARG A 70 -16.60 0.21 -10.64
N SER A 71 -16.17 1.16 -9.82
CA SER A 71 -15.96 2.55 -10.20
C SER A 71 -14.47 2.88 -10.09
N ARG A 72 -14.03 3.94 -10.76
CA ARG A 72 -12.70 4.50 -10.52
C ARG A 72 -12.55 4.96 -9.06
N ASN A 73 -13.63 5.43 -8.44
CA ASN A 73 -13.62 5.92 -7.06
C ASN A 73 -13.23 4.83 -6.05
N ASP A 74 -13.88 3.66 -6.07
CA ASP A 74 -13.59 2.57 -5.13
C ASP A 74 -12.26 1.87 -5.46
N GLN A 75 -11.89 1.83 -6.73
CA GLN A 75 -10.59 1.34 -7.18
C GLN A 75 -9.44 2.18 -6.65
N VAL A 76 -9.45 3.49 -6.88
CA VAL A 76 -8.39 4.40 -6.42
C VAL A 76 -8.31 4.42 -4.90
N ALA A 77 -9.44 4.39 -4.20
CA ALA A 77 -9.46 4.33 -2.74
C ALA A 77 -8.77 3.04 -2.21
N LEU A 78 -8.98 1.90 -2.88
CA LEU A 78 -8.28 0.66 -2.54
C LEU A 78 -6.77 0.76 -2.83
N ASP A 79 -6.40 1.19 -4.03
CA ASP A 79 -5.00 1.22 -4.46
C ASP A 79 -4.16 2.16 -3.57
N MET A 80 -4.72 3.31 -3.18
CA MET A 80 -4.09 4.22 -2.21
C MET A 80 -3.90 3.55 -0.84
N ARG A 81 -4.88 2.80 -0.36
CA ARG A 81 -4.74 2.06 0.91
C ARG A 81 -3.67 0.99 0.84
N LEU A 82 -3.60 0.23 -0.25
CA LEU A 82 -2.56 -0.78 -0.46
C LEU A 82 -1.16 -0.16 -0.49
N TYR A 83 -1.00 0.93 -1.25
CA TYR A 83 0.25 1.67 -1.31
C TYR A 83 0.68 2.17 0.07
N VAL A 84 -0.20 2.89 0.78
CA VAL A 84 0.12 3.44 2.10
C VAL A 84 0.42 2.34 3.12
N LYS A 85 -0.29 1.20 3.09
CA LYS A 85 0.02 0.04 3.95
C LYS A 85 1.44 -0.49 3.69
N LYS A 86 1.84 -0.64 2.44
CA LYS A 86 3.19 -1.09 2.06
C LYS A 86 4.25 -0.11 2.57
N GLU A 87 4.06 1.18 2.32
CA GLU A 87 4.99 2.23 2.76
C GLU A 87 5.10 2.30 4.30
N ILE A 88 3.99 2.18 5.02
CA ILE A 88 4.02 2.16 6.50
C ILE A 88 4.85 0.99 7.02
N VAL A 89 4.72 -0.20 6.43
CA VAL A 89 5.51 -1.37 6.86
C VAL A 89 7.00 -1.11 6.65
N ALA A 90 7.39 -0.53 5.51
CA ALA A 90 8.78 -0.17 5.22
C ALA A 90 9.30 0.91 6.19
N ILE A 91 8.56 1.99 6.37
CA ILE A 91 8.92 3.09 7.28
C ILE A 91 9.03 2.60 8.74
N LYS A 92 8.11 1.73 9.19
CA LYS A 92 8.20 1.13 10.53
C LYS A 92 9.52 0.39 10.73
N LYS A 93 9.94 -0.38 9.73
CA LYS A 93 11.22 -1.10 9.80
C LYS A 93 12.39 -0.13 9.95
N GLU A 94 12.44 0.91 9.14
CA GLU A 94 13.50 1.94 9.21
C GLU A 94 13.51 2.66 10.57
N ILE A 95 12.34 2.97 11.12
CA ILE A 95 12.23 3.58 12.47
C ILE A 95 12.76 2.62 13.54
N ILE A 96 12.45 1.32 13.45
CA ILE A 96 12.95 0.31 14.40
C ILE A 96 14.47 0.19 14.31
N ASP A 97 15.03 0.10 13.11
CA ASP A 97 16.47 0.05 12.87
C ASP A 97 17.16 1.31 13.47
N PHE A 98 16.55 2.49 13.31
CA PHE A 98 17.05 3.72 13.91
C PHE A 98 16.94 3.72 15.44
N MET A 99 15.85 3.19 16.01
CA MET A 99 15.71 3.04 17.46
C MET A 99 16.79 2.12 18.05
N GLU A 100 17.11 1.02 17.35
CA GLU A 100 18.19 0.10 17.76
C GLU A 100 19.54 0.82 17.81
N ALA A 101 19.86 1.63 16.80
CA ALA A 101 21.09 2.43 16.78
C ALA A 101 21.14 3.46 17.95
N LEU A 102 20.00 4.10 18.25
CA LEU A 102 19.90 5.02 19.40
C LEU A 102 20.10 4.27 20.73
N CYS A 103 19.50 3.09 20.87
CA CYS A 103 19.64 2.27 22.08
C CYS A 103 21.08 1.76 22.25
N GLU A 104 21.76 1.38 21.19
CA GLU A 104 23.17 0.96 21.24
C GLU A 104 24.06 2.13 21.61
N SER A 105 23.86 3.30 21.00
CA SER A 105 24.56 4.52 21.37
C SER A 105 24.35 4.88 22.84
N ALA A 106 23.11 4.72 23.35
CA ALA A 106 22.80 4.96 24.74
C ALA A 106 23.55 4.00 25.69
N LYS A 107 23.58 2.69 25.36
CA LYS A 107 24.29 1.67 26.14
C LYS A 107 25.78 1.97 26.27
N ASN A 108 26.40 2.44 25.18
CA ASN A 108 27.83 2.74 25.13
C ASN A 108 28.18 4.07 25.86
N ASN A 109 27.18 4.85 26.30
CA ASN A 109 27.36 6.18 26.90
C ASN A 109 26.52 6.39 28.17
N LEU A 110 26.36 5.35 28.98
CA LEU A 110 25.53 5.43 30.19
C LEU A 110 26.07 6.44 31.20
N GLU A 111 27.40 6.57 31.30
CA GLU A 111 28.09 7.43 32.26
C GLU A 111 28.66 8.71 31.62
N THR A 112 28.49 8.88 30.30
CA THR A 112 28.98 10.08 29.59
C THR A 112 28.13 11.30 29.96
N VAL A 113 28.66 12.17 30.82
CA VAL A 113 27.95 13.38 31.29
C VAL A 113 28.09 14.50 30.27
N MET A 114 26.98 15.18 29.99
CA MET A 114 26.94 16.37 29.15
C MET A 114 26.01 17.45 29.74
N PRO A 115 26.16 18.73 29.36
CA PRO A 115 25.22 19.76 29.79
C PRO A 115 23.87 19.61 29.09
N GLY A 116 22.78 19.57 29.86
CA GLY A 116 21.44 19.80 29.37
C GLY A 116 21.15 21.30 29.26
N TYR A 117 20.36 21.70 28.27
CA TYR A 117 20.05 23.09 27.94
C TYR A 117 18.56 23.38 28.04
N THR A 118 18.23 24.58 28.54
CA THR A 118 16.91 25.19 28.36
C THR A 118 17.11 26.63 27.90
N HIS A 119 16.31 27.13 26.99
CA HIS A 119 16.41 28.49 26.45
C HIS A 119 17.84 28.87 26.00
N LEU A 120 18.56 27.93 25.41
CA LEU A 120 19.97 28.07 25.01
C LEU A 120 20.94 28.32 26.19
N GLN A 121 20.48 28.12 27.42
CA GLN A 121 21.28 28.23 28.63
C GLN A 121 21.62 26.86 29.22
N ARG A 122 22.79 26.69 29.79
CA ARG A 122 23.14 25.48 30.53
C ARG A 122 22.22 25.36 31.73
N ALA A 123 21.52 24.26 31.87
CA ALA A 123 20.56 24.05 32.95
C ALA A 123 21.05 23.02 33.96
N GLN A 124 21.10 21.75 33.57
CA GLN A 124 21.49 20.66 34.46
C GLN A 124 22.35 19.62 33.74
N PRO A 125 23.18 18.83 34.44
CA PRO A 125 23.86 17.70 33.81
C PRO A 125 22.89 16.61 33.47
N VAL A 126 23.11 15.98 32.29
CA VAL A 126 22.40 14.79 31.84
C VAL A 126 23.42 13.80 31.29
N THR A 127 23.07 12.50 31.18
CA THR A 127 23.93 11.58 30.47
C THR A 127 23.57 11.57 28.99
N PHE A 128 24.55 11.31 28.14
CA PHE A 128 24.31 11.16 26.70
C PHE A 128 23.37 9.98 26.40
N GLY A 129 23.48 8.88 27.19
CA GLY A 129 22.54 7.76 27.11
C GLY A 129 21.09 8.19 27.37
N HIS A 130 20.84 8.99 28.40
CA HIS A 130 19.51 9.55 28.69
C HIS A 130 18.98 10.40 27.51
N TYR A 131 19.84 11.22 26.91
CA TYR A 131 19.51 12.06 25.77
C TYR A 131 19.10 11.22 24.56
N MET A 132 19.85 10.16 24.22
CA MET A 132 19.52 9.24 23.12
C MET A 132 18.19 8.51 23.38
N MET A 133 17.94 8.07 24.61
CA MET A 133 16.70 7.38 24.97
C MET A 133 15.45 8.27 24.87
N ALA A 134 15.61 9.59 25.02
CA ALA A 134 14.49 10.52 24.76
C ALA A 134 14.01 10.42 23.30
N TYR A 135 14.93 10.40 22.34
CA TYR A 135 14.59 10.24 20.92
C TYR A 135 14.06 8.83 20.61
N ALA A 136 14.66 7.78 21.16
CA ALA A 136 14.15 6.42 20.97
C ALA A 136 12.67 6.31 21.44
N ASN A 137 12.32 6.94 22.56
CA ASN A 137 10.92 6.99 23.03
C ASN A 137 10.01 7.86 22.14
N MET A 138 10.53 8.88 21.48
CA MET A 138 9.75 9.62 20.47
C MET A 138 9.43 8.72 19.28
N MET A 139 10.42 8.05 18.74
CA MET A 139 10.25 7.11 17.60
C MET A 139 9.31 5.95 17.95
N ARG A 140 9.39 5.41 19.17
CA ARG A 140 8.45 4.37 19.64
C ARG A 140 6.99 4.83 19.59
N ARG A 141 6.72 6.08 19.94
CA ARG A 141 5.35 6.63 19.82
C ARG A 141 4.92 6.79 18.36
N ASP A 142 5.85 7.06 17.44
CA ASP A 142 5.55 7.15 16.02
C ASP A 142 5.25 5.76 15.43
N VAL A 143 5.95 4.71 15.84
CA VAL A 143 5.61 3.31 15.49
C VAL A 143 4.17 2.99 15.91
N ILE A 144 3.76 3.34 17.13
CA ILE A 144 2.37 3.12 17.60
C ILE A 144 1.36 3.88 16.72
N ARG A 145 1.65 5.11 16.32
CA ARG A 145 0.77 5.88 15.43
C ARG A 145 0.62 5.23 14.06
N LEU A 146 1.71 4.70 13.52
CA LEU A 146 1.72 3.97 12.25
C LEU A 146 0.92 2.67 12.34
N GLU A 147 1.00 1.95 13.47
CA GLU A 147 0.20 0.75 13.74
C GLU A 147 -1.29 1.06 13.79
N ASN A 148 -1.68 2.09 14.50
CA ASN A 148 -3.07 2.56 14.54
C ASN A 148 -3.57 3.00 13.15
N CYS A 149 -2.70 3.58 12.34
CA CYS A 149 -3.03 3.94 10.96
C CYS A 149 -3.29 2.69 10.10
N LEU A 150 -2.46 1.64 10.22
CA LEU A 150 -2.67 0.35 9.53
C LEU A 150 -4.00 -0.28 9.90
N GLU A 151 -4.33 -0.31 11.20
CA GLU A 151 -5.60 -0.85 11.70
C GLU A 151 -6.79 -0.08 11.12
N GLY A 152 -6.75 1.26 11.14
CA GLY A 152 -7.81 2.11 10.59
C GLY A 152 -7.99 2.02 9.08
N MET A 153 -7.02 1.47 8.34
CA MET A 153 -7.10 1.29 6.88
C MET A 153 -7.53 -0.13 6.45
N ASP A 154 -7.93 -0.99 7.37
CA ASP A 154 -8.20 -2.39 7.02
C ASP A 154 -9.54 -2.62 6.32
N ASP A 155 -10.39 -1.61 6.23
CA ASP A 155 -11.63 -1.67 5.45
C ASP A 155 -11.37 -1.78 3.94
N MET A 156 -12.22 -2.59 3.27
CA MET A 156 -12.16 -2.86 1.84
C MET A 156 -13.15 -1.95 1.07
N PRO A 157 -12.69 -0.89 0.38
CA PRO A 157 -13.58 -0.02 -0.38
C PRO A 157 -14.04 -0.64 -1.70
N LEU A 158 -13.27 -1.51 -2.34
CA LEU A 158 -13.62 -2.09 -3.63
C LEU A 158 -14.93 -2.87 -3.55
N GLY A 159 -15.86 -2.55 -4.45
CA GLY A 159 -17.23 -3.06 -4.44
C GLY A 159 -18.26 -2.06 -3.92
N SER A 160 -17.82 -0.89 -3.44
CA SER A 160 -18.74 0.22 -3.11
C SER A 160 -19.29 0.93 -4.36
N GLY A 161 -18.65 0.72 -5.50
CA GLY A 161 -18.99 1.43 -6.72
C GLY A 161 -18.72 2.94 -6.60
N ALA A 162 -19.50 3.75 -7.32
CA ALA A 162 -19.37 5.21 -7.27
C ALA A 162 -19.92 5.80 -5.96
N LEU A 163 -20.94 5.19 -5.35
CA LEU A 163 -21.63 5.68 -4.15
C LEU A 163 -21.93 4.56 -3.16
N ALA A 164 -22.85 3.65 -3.47
CA ALA A 164 -23.47 2.74 -2.50
C ALA A 164 -23.63 1.32 -3.07
N SER A 165 -22.55 0.75 -3.63
CA SER A 165 -22.52 -0.61 -4.17
C SER A 165 -22.94 -0.70 -5.65
N THR A 166 -23.12 -1.92 -6.13
CA THR A 166 -23.48 -2.26 -7.51
C THR A 166 -24.57 -3.32 -7.51
N THR A 167 -25.34 -3.40 -8.60
CA THR A 167 -26.36 -4.44 -8.79
C THR A 167 -25.79 -5.80 -9.24
N TYR A 168 -24.50 -5.87 -9.58
CA TYR A 168 -23.83 -7.13 -9.88
C TYR A 168 -23.63 -7.97 -8.62
N PRO A 169 -23.75 -9.31 -8.70
CA PRO A 169 -23.56 -10.20 -7.56
C PRO A 169 -22.07 -10.41 -7.24
N ILE A 170 -21.38 -9.35 -6.88
CA ILE A 170 -19.96 -9.40 -6.51
C ILE A 170 -19.76 -10.05 -5.14
N ASP A 171 -18.64 -10.78 -5.01
CA ASP A 171 -18.21 -11.37 -3.74
C ASP A 171 -17.13 -10.49 -3.08
N ARG A 172 -17.55 -9.65 -2.14
CA ARG A 172 -16.63 -8.75 -1.41
C ARG A 172 -15.69 -9.50 -0.46
N CYS A 173 -16.14 -10.63 0.11
CA CYS A 173 -15.28 -11.46 0.96
C CYS A 173 -14.15 -12.09 0.14
N LEU A 174 -14.46 -12.55 -1.07
CA LEU A 174 -13.45 -13.08 -1.99
C LEU A 174 -12.45 -11.98 -2.40
N LEU A 175 -12.91 -10.78 -2.71
CA LEU A 175 -12.04 -9.64 -3.02
C LEU A 175 -11.08 -9.33 -1.88
N TYR A 176 -11.58 -9.31 -0.64
CA TYR A 176 -10.75 -9.10 0.54
C TYR A 176 -9.67 -10.17 0.69
N THR A 177 -10.05 -11.44 0.54
CA THR A 177 -9.13 -12.59 0.66
C THR A 177 -8.07 -12.58 -0.44
N LEU A 178 -8.45 -12.36 -1.70
CA LEU A 178 -7.53 -12.33 -2.84
C LEU A 178 -6.56 -11.15 -2.73
N ARG A 179 -7.02 -10.00 -2.23
CA ARG A 179 -6.17 -8.84 -1.96
C ARG A 179 -5.06 -9.15 -0.95
N ALA A 180 -5.39 -9.90 0.12
CA ALA A 180 -4.39 -10.27 1.13
C ALA A 180 -3.25 -11.10 0.52
N HIS A 181 -3.52 -11.88 -0.52
CA HIS A 181 -2.49 -12.64 -1.24
C HIS A 181 -1.68 -11.78 -2.22
N GLU A 182 -2.25 -10.72 -2.81
CA GLU A 182 -1.52 -9.79 -3.68
C GLU A 182 -0.46 -8.95 -2.91
N THR A 183 -0.64 -8.76 -1.61
CA THR A 183 0.32 -8.03 -0.75
C THR A 183 1.43 -8.92 -0.16
N VAL A 184 1.35 -10.23 -0.32
CA VAL A 184 2.33 -11.21 0.22
C VAL A 184 3.29 -11.71 -0.87
N LEU A 185 3.09 -11.34 -2.13
CA LEU A 185 3.89 -11.81 -3.27
C LEU A 185 4.95 -10.79 -3.76
N ASP A 186 5.30 -9.79 -2.91
CA ASP A 186 6.42 -8.87 -3.16
C ASP A 186 7.55 -9.07 -2.13
#